data_4b98a9b717e8702893e2ee056d221117
#
_entry.id   4b98a9b717e8702893e2ee056d221117
#
_cell.length_a   1.000
_cell.length_b   1.000
_cell.length_c   1.000
_cell.angle_alpha   90.00
_cell.angle_beta   90.00
_cell.angle_gamma   90.00
#
_symmetry.space_group_name_H-M   'P 1'
#
loop_
_entity.id
_entity.type
_entity.pdbx_description
1 polymer ?
#
loop_
_entity_poly.entity_id
_entity_poly.type
_entity_poly.pdbx_seq_one_letter_code
_entity_poly.pdbx_strand_id
1 'polypeptide(L)'
;TLGTPTVNSTGGEWMVIGLARSGRTVPAGYYDNVVEYVKAKADANERLHPAKVSDNARVILALTAIGKDVTNVGGHNLLKGLDSMDYVQTQDINGPIFTLIALDSHNYPTMGDVTREKLIQVILDAQLPDGGWNLSGENADPDMTAMAIQALAPYYKTNETVKAAVDKALEALSALQR
;
A
#
# COMPACT_ATOMS: atom_id res chain seq x y z
N THR A 1 23.00 -18.34 2.57
CA THR A 1 21.80 -18.31 1.71
C THR A 1 20.69 -17.62 2.45
N LEU A 2 20.07 -16.60 1.82
CA LEU A 2 18.87 -15.98 2.34
C LEU A 2 17.74 -17.04 2.37
N GLY A 3 17.07 -17.18 3.52
CA GLY A 3 15.86 -18.01 3.61
C GLY A 3 14.71 -17.43 2.76
N THR A 4 13.73 -18.27 2.41
CA THR A 4 12.53 -17.79 1.70
C THR A 4 11.75 -16.83 2.59
N PRO A 5 11.43 -15.61 2.11
CA PRO A 5 10.66 -14.64 2.89
C PRO A 5 9.28 -15.18 3.30
N THR A 6 8.84 -14.85 4.50
CA THR A 6 7.52 -15.26 5.00
C THR A 6 6.44 -14.40 4.36
N VAL A 7 5.41 -15.03 3.81
CA VAL A 7 4.28 -14.35 3.18
C VAL A 7 3.44 -13.63 4.23
N ASN A 8 2.94 -12.46 3.86
CA ASN A 8 2.11 -11.58 4.69
C ASN A 8 2.72 -11.29 6.07
N SER A 9 3.99 -10.92 6.06
CA SER A 9 4.74 -10.51 7.24
C SER A 9 5.41 -9.16 7.02
N THR A 10 5.62 -8.41 8.10
CA THR A 10 6.23 -7.07 8.02
C THR A 10 7.58 -7.06 7.30
N GLY A 11 8.39 -8.10 7.49
CA GLY A 11 9.70 -8.20 6.83
C GLY A 11 9.69 -8.93 5.49
N GLY A 12 8.64 -9.70 5.20
CA GLY A 12 8.62 -10.60 4.04
C GLY A 12 8.46 -9.88 2.71
N GLU A 13 7.36 -9.18 2.52
CA GLU A 13 7.07 -8.44 1.29
C GLU A 13 8.08 -7.33 1.04
N TRP A 14 8.50 -6.59 2.07
CA TRP A 14 9.51 -5.54 1.93
C TRP A 14 10.87 -6.08 1.53
N MET A 15 11.26 -7.26 2.05
CA MET A 15 12.48 -7.96 1.60
C MET A 15 12.38 -8.32 0.12
N VAL A 16 11.26 -8.89 -0.31
CA VAL A 16 11.02 -9.25 -1.72
C VAL A 16 11.12 -8.03 -2.63
N ILE A 17 10.43 -6.94 -2.27
CA ILE A 17 10.45 -5.68 -3.02
C ILE A 17 11.89 -5.13 -3.09
N GLY A 18 12.60 -5.11 -1.97
CA GLY A 18 13.98 -4.63 -1.90
C GLY A 18 14.94 -5.45 -2.77
N LEU A 19 14.86 -6.78 -2.71
CA LEU A 19 15.66 -7.67 -3.56
C LEU A 19 15.34 -7.45 -5.05
N ALA A 20 14.06 -7.47 -5.43
CA ALA A 20 13.64 -7.29 -6.81
C ALA A 20 14.08 -5.94 -7.38
N ARG A 21 13.87 -4.85 -6.64
CA ARG A 21 14.23 -3.49 -7.06
C ARG A 21 15.74 -3.22 -7.10
N SER A 22 16.53 -3.96 -6.31
CA SER A 22 17.99 -3.90 -6.36
C SER A 22 18.61 -4.82 -7.43
N GLY A 23 17.80 -5.51 -8.24
CA GLY A 23 18.26 -6.47 -9.25
C GLY A 23 18.81 -7.77 -8.66
N ARG A 24 18.55 -8.05 -7.39
CA ARG A 24 18.96 -9.30 -6.72
C ARG A 24 17.89 -10.38 -6.88
N THR A 25 18.34 -11.62 -6.86
CA THR A 25 17.44 -12.76 -6.98
C THR A 25 16.56 -12.91 -5.72
N VAL A 26 15.25 -12.96 -5.93
CA VAL A 26 14.30 -13.35 -4.90
C VAL A 26 14.30 -14.87 -4.78
N PRO A 27 14.28 -15.45 -3.55
CA PRO A 27 14.23 -16.90 -3.35
C PRO A 27 13.07 -17.54 -4.12
N ALA A 28 13.34 -18.60 -4.88
CA ALA A 28 12.40 -19.19 -5.84
C ALA A 28 11.07 -19.67 -5.23
N GLY A 29 11.09 -20.15 -3.98
CA GLY A 29 9.88 -20.63 -3.30
C GLY A 29 8.91 -19.55 -2.83
N TYR A 30 9.26 -18.26 -2.94
CA TYR A 30 8.39 -17.20 -2.42
C TYR A 30 7.02 -17.17 -3.13
N TYR A 31 7.01 -17.23 -4.45
CA TYR A 31 5.74 -17.19 -5.20
C TYR A 31 4.84 -18.40 -4.90
N ASP A 32 5.41 -19.58 -4.80
CA ASP A 32 4.66 -20.79 -4.46
C ASP A 32 4.03 -20.67 -3.06
N ASN A 33 4.79 -20.13 -2.09
CA ASN A 33 4.28 -19.85 -0.76
C ASN A 33 3.15 -18.80 -0.78
N VAL A 34 3.23 -17.78 -1.66
CA VAL A 34 2.15 -16.80 -1.83
C VAL A 34 0.89 -17.47 -2.37
N VAL A 35 1.01 -18.33 -3.38
CA VAL A 35 -0.14 -19.07 -3.94
C VAL A 35 -0.82 -19.91 -2.87
N GLU A 36 -0.06 -20.66 -2.09
CA GLU A 36 -0.63 -21.48 -1.01
C GLU A 36 -1.26 -20.61 0.11
N TYR A 37 -0.63 -19.50 0.45
CA TYR A 37 -1.18 -18.56 1.43
C TYR A 37 -2.50 -17.94 0.96
N VAL A 38 -2.56 -17.48 -0.29
CA VAL A 38 -3.77 -16.87 -0.88
C VAL A 38 -4.91 -17.87 -0.93
N LYS A 39 -4.66 -19.10 -1.42
CA LYS A 39 -5.67 -20.18 -1.42
C LYS A 39 -6.22 -20.50 -0.03
N ALA A 40 -5.39 -20.39 1.00
CA ALA A 40 -5.78 -20.70 2.37
C ALA A 40 -6.49 -19.54 3.08
N LYS A 41 -6.29 -18.29 2.64
CA LYS A 41 -6.71 -17.09 3.39
C LYS A 41 -7.72 -16.22 2.66
N ALA A 42 -7.74 -16.20 1.32
CA ALA A 42 -8.66 -15.37 0.57
C ALA A 42 -10.12 -15.74 0.89
N ASP A 43 -10.90 -14.76 1.31
CA ASP A 43 -12.34 -14.91 1.52
C ASP A 43 -13.13 -14.76 0.20
N ALA A 44 -14.45 -14.77 0.28
CA ALA A 44 -15.32 -14.62 -0.89
C ALA A 44 -15.17 -13.27 -1.63
N ASN A 45 -14.58 -12.27 -0.97
CA ASN A 45 -14.25 -10.96 -1.53
C ASN A 45 -12.76 -10.81 -1.89
N GLU A 46 -12.02 -11.91 -1.92
CA GLU A 46 -10.57 -11.95 -2.21
C GLU A 46 -9.70 -11.20 -1.18
N ARG A 47 -10.18 -11.06 0.06
CA ARG A 47 -9.48 -10.39 1.16
C ARG A 47 -8.64 -11.40 1.93
N LEU A 48 -7.38 -11.05 2.17
CA LEU A 48 -6.44 -11.87 2.93
C LEU A 48 -6.58 -11.70 4.44
N HIS A 49 -7.30 -10.64 4.86
CA HIS A 49 -7.60 -10.37 6.26
C HIS A 49 -8.94 -9.61 6.37
N PRO A 50 -9.80 -9.91 7.36
CA PRO A 50 -11.12 -9.28 7.46
C PRO A 50 -11.14 -7.78 7.72
N ALA A 51 -10.04 -7.20 8.23
CA ALA A 51 -9.95 -5.78 8.59
C ALA A 51 -8.63 -5.12 8.20
N LYS A 52 -7.77 -5.75 7.38
CA LYS A 52 -6.45 -5.20 7.01
C LYS A 52 -6.27 -5.26 5.50
N VAL A 53 -6.72 -4.21 4.82
CA VAL A 53 -6.52 -4.07 3.37
C VAL A 53 -5.03 -4.01 2.99
N SER A 54 -4.17 -3.54 3.90
CA SER A 54 -2.72 -3.53 3.72
C SER A 54 -2.12 -4.92 3.48
N ASP A 55 -2.79 -5.99 3.90
CA ASP A 55 -2.32 -7.35 3.64
C ASP A 55 -2.43 -7.69 2.14
N ASN A 56 -3.58 -7.40 1.50
CA ASN A 56 -3.69 -7.50 0.05
C ASN A 56 -2.71 -6.57 -0.66
N ALA A 57 -2.65 -5.31 -0.24
CA ALA A 57 -1.82 -4.29 -0.87
C ALA A 57 -0.33 -4.66 -0.86
N ARG A 58 0.22 -5.14 0.27
CA ARG A 58 1.63 -5.56 0.36
C ARG A 58 1.93 -6.77 -0.54
N VAL A 59 1.05 -7.77 -0.55
CA VAL A 59 1.23 -8.94 -1.44
C VAL A 59 1.18 -8.51 -2.90
N ILE A 60 0.24 -7.63 -3.29
CA ILE A 60 0.19 -7.05 -4.63
C ILE A 60 1.50 -6.35 -4.99
N LEU A 61 2.04 -5.51 -4.10
CA LEU A 61 3.31 -4.81 -4.32
C LEU A 61 4.48 -5.77 -4.51
N ALA A 62 4.59 -6.81 -3.70
CA ALA A 62 5.66 -7.80 -3.81
C ALA A 62 5.54 -8.61 -5.11
N LEU A 63 4.33 -9.06 -5.48
CA LEU A 63 4.09 -9.78 -6.72
C LEU A 63 4.36 -8.91 -7.95
N THR A 64 3.94 -7.65 -7.92
CA THR A 64 4.26 -6.67 -8.97
C THR A 64 5.77 -6.50 -9.13
N ALA A 65 6.51 -6.40 -8.02
CA ALA A 65 7.97 -6.22 -8.05
C ALA A 65 8.70 -7.42 -8.69
N ILE A 66 8.16 -8.64 -8.57
CA ILE A 66 8.71 -9.85 -9.17
C ILE A 66 8.05 -10.23 -10.50
N GLY A 67 7.21 -9.36 -11.06
CA GLY A 67 6.58 -9.55 -12.38
C GLY A 67 5.52 -10.65 -12.44
N LYS A 68 4.82 -10.92 -11.32
CA LYS A 68 3.73 -11.89 -11.25
C LYS A 68 2.37 -11.25 -11.43
N ASP A 69 1.45 -11.98 -12.05
CA ASP A 69 0.07 -11.54 -12.27
C ASP A 69 -0.73 -11.59 -10.95
N VAL A 70 -1.15 -10.42 -10.47
CA VAL A 70 -1.94 -10.26 -9.24
C VAL A 70 -3.42 -10.56 -9.43
N THR A 71 -3.87 -10.68 -10.69
CA THR A 71 -5.27 -10.98 -11.03
C THR A 71 -5.56 -12.48 -11.07
N ASN A 72 -4.52 -13.32 -11.01
CA ASN A 72 -4.65 -14.77 -11.00
C ASN A 72 -3.58 -15.43 -10.11
N VAL A 73 -3.72 -15.31 -8.82
CA VAL A 73 -2.83 -15.93 -7.83
C VAL A 73 -3.49 -17.20 -7.31
N GLY A 74 -3.18 -18.34 -7.93
CA GLY A 74 -3.82 -19.61 -7.58
C GLY A 74 -5.33 -19.64 -7.81
N GLY A 75 -5.83 -18.86 -8.78
CA GLY A 75 -7.25 -18.72 -9.11
C GLY A 75 -7.92 -17.49 -8.47
N HIS A 76 -7.22 -16.73 -7.64
CA HIS A 76 -7.72 -15.55 -6.91
C HIS A 76 -7.26 -14.25 -7.56
N ASN A 77 -8.14 -13.25 -7.63
CA ASN A 77 -7.82 -11.90 -8.08
C ASN A 77 -7.64 -10.96 -6.88
N LEU A 78 -6.42 -10.68 -6.47
CA LEU A 78 -6.13 -9.88 -5.29
C LEU A 78 -6.60 -8.42 -5.40
N LEU A 79 -6.79 -7.88 -6.61
CA LEU A 79 -7.32 -6.52 -6.80
C LEU A 79 -8.77 -6.41 -6.35
N LYS A 80 -9.56 -7.47 -6.41
CA LYS A 80 -10.94 -7.48 -5.87
C LYS A 80 -10.97 -7.25 -4.37
N GLY A 81 -9.93 -7.68 -3.65
CA GLY A 81 -9.81 -7.39 -2.21
C GLY A 81 -9.64 -5.91 -1.88
N LEU A 82 -9.48 -5.03 -2.89
CA LEU A 82 -9.35 -3.57 -2.75
C LEU A 82 -10.59 -2.81 -3.25
N ASP A 83 -11.76 -3.45 -3.41
CA ASP A 83 -12.90 -2.93 -4.16
C ASP A 83 -13.92 -2.12 -3.32
N SER A 84 -13.75 -2.04 -2.00
CA SER A 84 -14.71 -1.42 -1.09
C SER A 84 -14.05 -0.32 -0.25
N MET A 85 -14.56 0.92 -0.36
CA MET A 85 -14.09 2.04 0.48
C MET A 85 -14.33 1.77 1.96
N ASP A 86 -15.44 1.16 2.34
CA ASP A 86 -15.72 0.79 3.73
C ASP A 86 -14.64 -0.14 4.29
N TYR A 87 -14.23 -1.15 3.49
CA TYR A 87 -13.16 -2.05 3.89
C TYR A 87 -11.79 -1.36 3.91
N VAL A 88 -11.49 -0.55 2.91
CA VAL A 88 -10.23 0.21 2.84
C VAL A 88 -10.06 1.09 4.09
N GLN A 89 -11.12 1.73 4.55
CA GLN A 89 -11.10 2.64 5.70
C GLN A 89 -11.11 1.95 7.07
N THR A 90 -11.23 0.61 7.13
CA THR A 90 -11.11 -0.12 8.42
C THR A 90 -9.74 0.00 9.08
N GLN A 91 -8.73 0.44 8.34
CA GLN A 91 -7.37 0.71 8.84
C GLN A 91 -7.05 2.21 8.91
N ASP A 92 -8.07 3.04 9.13
CA ASP A 92 -7.91 4.51 9.13
C ASP A 92 -7.14 4.96 7.87
N ILE A 93 -6.27 5.94 7.99
CA ILE A 93 -5.48 6.46 6.86
C ILE A 93 -4.50 5.44 6.25
N ASN A 94 -4.10 4.44 7.02
CA ASN A 94 -3.16 3.41 6.53
C ASN A 94 -3.75 2.62 5.36
N GLY A 95 -5.06 2.35 5.39
CA GLY A 95 -5.76 1.63 4.32
C GLY A 95 -5.75 2.36 2.99
N PRO A 96 -6.23 3.60 2.90
CA PRO A 96 -6.18 4.41 1.68
C PRO A 96 -4.77 4.59 1.12
N ILE A 97 -3.77 4.83 1.97
CA ILE A 97 -2.36 4.97 1.58
C ILE A 97 -1.86 3.69 0.90
N PHE A 98 -1.97 2.54 1.56
CA PHE A 98 -1.51 1.27 1.00
C PHE A 98 -2.26 0.88 -0.28
N THR A 99 -3.58 1.12 -0.32
CA THR A 99 -4.41 0.83 -1.49
C THR A 99 -3.95 1.67 -2.69
N LEU A 100 -3.74 2.97 -2.50
CA LEU A 100 -3.29 3.87 -3.56
C LEU A 100 -1.90 3.48 -4.09
N ILE A 101 -0.94 3.21 -3.20
CA ILE A 101 0.41 2.76 -3.57
C ILE A 101 0.35 1.44 -4.36
N ALA A 102 -0.48 0.48 -3.92
CA ALA A 102 -0.61 -0.80 -4.61
C ALA A 102 -1.22 -0.64 -6.01
N LEU A 103 -2.29 0.15 -6.15
CA LEU A 103 -2.93 0.41 -7.45
C LEU A 103 -1.98 1.13 -8.41
N ASP A 104 -1.20 2.09 -7.92
CA ASP A 104 -0.30 2.88 -8.76
C ASP A 104 0.99 2.13 -9.13
N SER A 105 1.36 1.09 -8.39
CA SER A 105 2.59 0.32 -8.63
C SER A 105 2.68 -0.28 -10.04
N HIS A 106 1.55 -0.51 -10.70
CA HIS A 106 1.47 -0.98 -12.08
C HIS A 106 0.25 -0.41 -12.82
N ASN A 107 -0.24 0.76 -12.38
CA ASN A 107 -1.45 1.39 -12.93
C ASN A 107 -2.64 0.43 -13.01
N TYR A 108 -2.87 -0.34 -11.95
CA TYR A 108 -3.97 -1.29 -11.88
C TYR A 108 -5.33 -0.60 -11.95
N PRO A 109 -6.36 -1.23 -12.54
CA PRO A 109 -7.71 -0.69 -12.54
C PRO A 109 -8.27 -0.65 -11.11
N THR A 110 -9.08 0.35 -10.84
CA THR A 110 -9.91 0.41 -9.63
C THR A 110 -11.15 -0.48 -9.80
N MET A 111 -11.70 -0.97 -8.70
CA MET A 111 -12.86 -1.86 -8.69
C MET A 111 -13.88 -1.39 -7.64
N GLY A 112 -15.12 -1.82 -7.79
CA GLY A 112 -16.19 -1.50 -6.85
C GLY A 112 -16.43 0.01 -6.74
N ASP A 113 -16.52 0.51 -5.52
CA ASP A 113 -16.71 1.94 -5.24
C ASP A 113 -15.39 2.68 -4.95
N VAL A 114 -14.24 1.99 -5.02
CA VAL A 114 -12.91 2.57 -4.84
C VAL A 114 -12.48 3.29 -6.11
N THR A 115 -12.08 4.55 -5.98
CA THR A 115 -11.41 5.31 -7.05
C THR A 115 -10.17 6.00 -6.49
N ARG A 116 -9.22 6.35 -7.38
CA ARG A 116 -8.02 7.09 -6.96
C ARG A 116 -8.37 8.44 -6.34
N GLU A 117 -9.36 9.13 -6.90
CA GLU A 117 -9.82 10.42 -6.39
C GLU A 117 -10.36 10.31 -4.97
N LYS A 118 -11.16 9.27 -4.66
CA LYS A 118 -11.65 9.03 -3.30
C LYS A 118 -10.51 8.71 -2.32
N LEU A 119 -9.56 7.87 -2.73
CA LEU A 119 -8.39 7.54 -1.90
C LEU A 119 -7.56 8.79 -1.59
N ILE A 120 -7.26 9.59 -2.62
CA ILE A 120 -6.54 10.86 -2.48
C ILE A 120 -7.31 11.80 -1.54
N GLN A 121 -8.62 11.93 -1.71
CA GLN A 121 -9.42 12.83 -0.88
C GLN A 121 -9.39 12.42 0.59
N VAL A 122 -9.55 11.13 0.90
CA VAL A 122 -9.45 10.62 2.28
C VAL A 122 -8.08 10.93 2.88
N ILE A 123 -7.00 10.76 2.11
CA ILE A 123 -5.64 11.08 2.57
C ILE A 123 -5.50 12.59 2.84
N LEU A 124 -5.99 13.44 1.94
CA LEU A 124 -5.93 14.89 2.09
C LEU A 124 -6.76 15.39 3.29
N ASP A 125 -7.97 14.86 3.48
CA ASP A 125 -8.87 15.22 4.58
C ASP A 125 -8.30 14.87 5.97
N ALA A 126 -7.42 13.88 6.03
CA ALA A 126 -6.76 13.45 7.26
C ALA A 126 -5.46 14.21 7.57
N GLN A 127 -5.06 15.18 6.74
CA GLN A 127 -3.86 15.98 7.02
C GLN A 127 -4.02 16.81 8.29
N LEU A 128 -3.06 16.71 9.19
CA LEU A 128 -3.05 17.42 10.47
C LEU A 128 -2.71 18.91 10.30
N PRO A 129 -3.07 19.76 11.28
CA PRO A 129 -2.77 21.20 11.21
C PRO A 129 -1.28 21.53 11.06
N ASP A 130 -0.39 20.69 11.58
CA ASP A 130 1.06 20.82 11.46
C ASP A 130 1.60 20.40 10.07
N GLY A 131 0.73 19.90 9.20
CA GLY A 131 1.05 19.55 7.81
C GLY A 131 1.38 18.08 7.58
N GLY A 132 1.51 17.26 8.63
CA GLY A 132 1.79 15.83 8.49
C GLY A 132 0.57 14.94 8.66
N TRP A 133 0.82 13.65 8.87
CA TRP A 133 -0.20 12.63 9.13
C TRP A 133 0.20 11.77 10.33
N ASN A 134 -0.81 11.19 10.98
CA ASN A 134 -0.66 10.24 12.08
C ASN A 134 -1.85 9.27 12.10
N LEU A 135 -1.68 8.07 12.66
CA LEU A 135 -2.78 7.11 12.82
C LEU A 135 -3.74 7.48 13.94
N SER A 136 -3.22 8.03 15.05
CA SER A 136 -4.02 8.27 16.26
C SER A 136 -3.57 9.50 17.06
N GLY A 137 -2.55 10.23 16.62
CA GLY A 137 -2.02 11.41 17.29
C GLY A 137 -2.50 12.72 16.68
N GLU A 138 -2.29 13.81 17.40
CA GLU A 138 -2.62 15.18 16.96
C GLU A 138 -1.45 15.88 16.26
N ASN A 139 -0.26 15.27 16.27
CA ASN A 139 0.94 15.78 15.62
C ASN A 139 1.45 14.78 14.59
N ALA A 140 2.17 15.28 13.61
CA ALA A 140 2.77 14.49 12.54
C ALA A 140 3.63 13.36 13.09
N ASP A 141 3.38 12.15 12.59
CA ASP A 141 4.25 10.99 12.75
C ASP A 141 5.16 10.88 11.51
N PRO A 142 6.48 10.72 11.67
CA PRO A 142 7.40 10.68 10.55
C PRO A 142 7.09 9.57 9.54
N ASP A 143 6.76 8.38 10.03
CA ASP A 143 6.52 7.21 9.18
C ASP A 143 5.22 7.37 8.39
N MET A 144 4.13 7.76 9.06
CA MET A 144 2.84 7.98 8.40
C MET A 144 2.89 9.14 7.42
N THR A 145 3.58 10.22 7.78
CA THR A 145 3.76 11.38 6.89
C THR A 145 4.55 10.99 5.64
N ALA A 146 5.65 10.25 5.80
CA ALA A 146 6.44 9.78 4.66
C ALA A 146 5.63 8.83 3.74
N MET A 147 4.82 7.94 4.31
CA MET A 147 3.97 7.04 3.54
C MET A 147 2.86 7.79 2.79
N ALA A 148 2.24 8.80 3.42
CA ALA A 148 1.24 9.64 2.75
C ALA A 148 1.86 10.42 1.58
N ILE A 149 3.04 11.02 1.77
CA ILE A 149 3.80 11.68 0.70
C ILE A 149 4.08 10.69 -0.44
N GLN A 150 4.52 9.48 -0.13
CA GLN A 150 4.79 8.45 -1.13
C GLN A 150 3.55 8.11 -1.95
N ALA A 151 2.39 7.96 -1.31
CA ALA A 151 1.12 7.69 -1.99
C ALA A 151 0.68 8.85 -2.90
N LEU A 152 0.90 10.10 -2.46
CA LEU A 152 0.49 11.30 -3.18
C LEU A 152 1.49 11.76 -4.26
N ALA A 153 2.74 11.29 -4.20
CA ALA A 153 3.82 11.74 -5.09
C ALA A 153 3.49 11.64 -6.59
N PRO A 154 2.81 10.60 -7.12
CA PRO A 154 2.44 10.54 -8.54
C PRO A 154 1.56 11.70 -9.00
N TYR A 155 0.81 12.32 -8.10
CA TYR A 155 -0.16 13.39 -8.37
C TYR A 155 0.38 14.80 -8.13
N TYR A 156 1.58 14.93 -7.58
CA TYR A 156 2.21 16.19 -7.17
C TYR A 156 2.27 17.24 -8.29
N LYS A 157 2.54 16.81 -9.52
CA LYS A 157 2.69 17.72 -10.67
C LYS A 157 1.39 18.09 -11.36
N THR A 158 0.32 17.34 -11.11
CA THR A 158 -0.94 17.46 -11.86
C THR A 158 -2.13 17.87 -11.00
N ASN A 159 -1.96 17.93 -9.67
CA ASN A 159 -3.01 18.28 -8.72
C ASN A 159 -2.48 19.30 -7.71
N GLU A 160 -2.93 20.55 -7.81
CA GLU A 160 -2.47 21.65 -6.96
C GLU A 160 -2.78 21.44 -5.47
N THR A 161 -3.90 20.79 -5.14
CA THR A 161 -4.26 20.48 -3.75
C THR A 161 -3.28 19.46 -3.17
N VAL A 162 -2.97 18.41 -3.92
CA VAL A 162 -1.97 17.42 -3.54
C VAL A 162 -0.60 18.08 -3.38
N LYS A 163 -0.23 18.96 -4.33
CA LYS A 163 1.03 19.69 -4.26
C LYS A 163 1.15 20.49 -2.96
N ALA A 164 0.14 21.29 -2.64
CA ALA A 164 0.13 22.09 -1.42
C ALA A 164 0.20 21.25 -0.15
N ALA A 165 -0.48 20.11 -0.12
CA ALA A 165 -0.46 19.18 1.01
C ALA A 165 0.92 18.53 1.19
N VAL A 166 1.54 18.07 0.08
CA VAL A 166 2.88 17.47 0.11
C VAL A 166 3.94 18.50 0.50
N ASP A 167 3.88 19.74 0.00
CA ASP A 167 4.81 20.80 0.37
C ASP A 167 4.79 21.06 1.90
N LYS A 168 3.58 21.18 2.50
CA LYS A 168 3.44 21.29 3.96
C LYS A 168 4.02 20.09 4.71
N ALA A 169 3.78 18.89 4.20
CA ALA A 169 4.26 17.67 4.83
C ALA A 169 5.80 17.56 4.80
N LEU A 170 6.44 18.04 3.75
CA LEU A 170 7.90 18.11 3.67
C LEU A 170 8.48 19.10 4.69
N GLU A 171 7.78 20.23 4.93
CA GLU A 171 8.15 21.17 5.99
C GLU A 171 8.01 20.52 7.37
N ALA A 172 6.89 19.80 7.63
CA ALA A 172 6.67 19.08 8.87
C ALA A 172 7.76 18.02 9.11
N LEU A 173 8.09 17.20 8.11
CA LEU A 173 9.18 16.21 8.22
C LEU A 173 10.54 16.87 8.49
N SER A 174 10.83 17.98 7.82
CA SER A 174 12.07 18.72 8.05
C SER A 174 12.17 19.25 9.49
N ALA A 175 11.06 19.68 10.08
CA ALA A 175 11.01 20.14 11.47
C ALA A 175 11.19 19.01 12.48
N LEU A 176 10.85 17.76 12.10
CA LEU A 176 11.03 16.58 12.96
C LEU A 176 12.44 16.00 12.91
N GLN A 177 13.26 16.38 11.93
CA GLN A 177 14.67 15.98 11.88
C GLN A 177 15.46 16.64 13.01
N ARG A 178 16.14 15.82 13.80
CA ARG A 178 17.01 16.23 14.90
C ARG A 178 18.48 16.01 14.58
#